data_76fe3a826fbb64d887999d58433d11e6
#
_entry.id   76fe3a826fbb64d887999d58433d11e6
#
_cell.length_a   1.000
_cell.length_b   1.000
_cell.length_c   1.000
_cell.angle_alpha   90.00
_cell.angle_beta   90.00
_cell.angle_gamma   90.00
#
_symmetry.space_group_name_H-M   'P 1'
#
loop_
_entity.id
_entity.type
_entity.pdbx_description
1 polymer ?
#
loop_
_entity_poly.entity_id
_entity_poly.type
_entity_poly.pdbx_seq_one_letter_code
_entity_poly.pdbx_strand_id
1 'polypeptide(L)'
;MNAAMPQDPILQISRLQKRYGDVNVLKDIDISMAPGEFLVLVGPSGCGKSTLLSCISGLTDISSGTIRIAGKDRTNDEPADRDIAMVFQSYALFPNMSVERNIGFGLEVRKVEEAEKKRKVTEVADLLKIEHLLHRRPAELSGGQRQRVAMGRALVREPKLFLFDEPLSNLDAKLRVTMRTEIKRIHQTTGASIVYVTHDQIEAMTLASRIVVMKDGVVQQIGTPQEIYNKPVNAFVADFMGAPSMNLMTGTATREGDHLRLQIPTPEGPPLELFDYGPGPEALSAGGTAELTIGLRPEAMTDLGLRSGGIDGRSLQSADCLLDVVEPAGADTYAVIQLGGTEAVARLSADAPVTAGQRVPIAFDLSKISYFDIASGNRL
;
A
#
# COMPACT_ATOMS: atom_id res chain seq x y z
N MET A 1 -21.02 -15.29 20.80
CA MET A 1 -20.40 -14.42 19.78
C MET A 1 -21.25 -14.52 18.54
N ASN A 2 -22.10 -13.51 18.25
CA ASN A 2 -22.90 -13.48 17.04
C ASN A 2 -21.96 -13.26 15.85
N ALA A 3 -21.84 -14.23 14.96
CA ALA A 3 -21.27 -14.02 13.66
C ALA A 3 -22.16 -12.98 12.94
N ALA A 4 -21.63 -11.77 12.75
CA ALA A 4 -22.30 -10.75 11.96
C ALA A 4 -22.54 -11.36 10.56
N MET A 5 -23.78 -11.30 10.07
CA MET A 5 -24.07 -11.68 8.69
C MET A 5 -23.15 -10.89 7.77
N PRO A 6 -22.59 -11.50 6.70
CA PRO A 6 -21.77 -10.76 5.75
C PRO A 6 -22.61 -9.61 5.19
N GLN A 7 -22.19 -8.38 5.49
CA GLN A 7 -22.83 -7.20 4.92
C GLN A 7 -22.61 -7.20 3.40
N ASP A 8 -23.63 -6.84 2.64
CA ASP A 8 -23.50 -6.69 1.21
C ASP A 8 -22.37 -5.72 0.88
N PRO A 9 -21.47 -6.04 -0.06
CA PRO A 9 -20.34 -5.18 -0.39
C PRO A 9 -20.81 -3.81 -0.92
N ILE A 10 -20.13 -2.74 -0.49
CA ILE A 10 -20.40 -1.40 -1.00
C ILE A 10 -19.91 -1.24 -2.45
N LEU A 11 -18.82 -1.92 -2.79
CA LEU A 11 -18.27 -2.03 -4.14
C LEU A 11 -17.98 -3.49 -4.45
N GLN A 12 -18.50 -3.97 -5.57
CA GLN A 12 -18.18 -5.29 -6.10
C GLN A 12 -17.82 -5.16 -7.58
N ILE A 13 -16.62 -5.57 -7.92
CA ILE A 13 -16.10 -5.65 -9.29
C ILE A 13 -15.90 -7.11 -9.61
N SER A 14 -16.44 -7.58 -10.74
CA SER A 14 -16.33 -8.97 -11.14
C SER A 14 -15.85 -9.09 -12.58
N ARG A 15 -14.71 -9.76 -12.74
CA ARG A 15 -14.04 -10.06 -14.02
C ARG A 15 -13.93 -8.83 -14.94
N LEU A 16 -13.60 -7.68 -14.35
CA LEU A 16 -13.53 -6.43 -15.09
C LEU A 16 -12.32 -6.44 -16.02
N GLN A 17 -12.56 -6.16 -17.29
CA GLN A 17 -11.54 -5.94 -18.30
C GLN A 17 -11.67 -4.56 -18.93
N LYS A 18 -10.52 -3.95 -19.24
CA LYS A 18 -10.45 -2.71 -20.02
C LYS A 18 -9.39 -2.81 -21.10
N ARG A 19 -9.81 -2.57 -22.34
CA ARG A 19 -8.94 -2.53 -23.52
C ARG A 19 -8.99 -1.15 -24.17
N TYR A 20 -7.86 -0.71 -24.69
CA TYR A 20 -7.74 0.43 -25.59
C TYR A 20 -7.07 -0.06 -26.89
N GLY A 21 -7.88 -0.19 -27.95
CA GLY A 21 -7.43 -0.86 -29.16
C GLY A 21 -7.00 -2.29 -28.83
N ASP A 22 -5.75 -2.62 -29.17
CA ASP A 22 -5.16 -3.96 -28.93
C ASP A 22 -4.55 -4.12 -27.54
N VAL A 23 -4.43 -3.03 -26.76
CA VAL A 23 -3.80 -3.06 -25.44
C VAL A 23 -4.82 -3.41 -24.36
N ASN A 24 -4.62 -4.54 -23.66
CA ASN A 24 -5.42 -4.95 -22.52
C ASN A 24 -4.82 -4.36 -21.22
N VAL A 25 -5.39 -3.25 -20.74
CA VAL A 25 -4.89 -2.49 -19.58
C VAL A 25 -5.36 -3.08 -18.25
N LEU A 26 -6.60 -3.60 -18.18
CA LEU A 26 -7.12 -4.30 -17.00
C LEU A 26 -7.57 -5.71 -17.42
N LYS A 27 -7.13 -6.72 -16.66
CA LYS A 27 -7.25 -8.13 -17.01
C LYS A 27 -7.92 -8.88 -15.87
N ASP A 28 -9.20 -9.20 -16.01
CA ASP A 28 -9.99 -10.00 -15.04
C ASP A 28 -9.87 -9.53 -13.59
N ILE A 29 -10.17 -8.26 -13.37
CA ILE A 29 -10.11 -7.66 -12.03
C ILE A 29 -11.33 -8.07 -11.21
N ASP A 30 -11.08 -8.70 -10.06
CA ASP A 30 -12.06 -9.05 -9.05
C ASP A 30 -11.75 -8.35 -7.74
N ILE A 31 -12.66 -7.49 -7.26
CA ILE A 31 -12.52 -6.74 -6.01
C ILE A 31 -13.88 -6.70 -5.31
N SER A 32 -13.88 -7.00 -4.02
CA SER A 32 -15.03 -6.80 -3.14
C SER A 32 -14.62 -5.93 -1.96
N MET A 33 -15.41 -4.92 -1.63
CA MET A 33 -15.16 -3.94 -0.60
C MET A 33 -16.37 -3.81 0.34
N ALA A 34 -16.14 -3.91 1.65
CA ALA A 34 -17.18 -3.75 2.66
C ALA A 34 -17.54 -2.26 2.88
N PRO A 35 -18.76 -1.96 3.39
CA PRO A 35 -19.11 -0.62 3.83
C PRO A 35 -18.14 -0.10 4.91
N GLY A 36 -17.78 1.19 4.83
CA GLY A 36 -16.85 1.83 5.76
C GLY A 36 -15.38 1.43 5.61
N GLU A 37 -15.03 0.63 4.62
CA GLU A 37 -13.65 0.21 4.33
C GLU A 37 -12.85 1.31 3.65
N PHE A 38 -11.55 1.39 3.96
CA PHE A 38 -10.57 2.21 3.25
C PHE A 38 -9.72 1.29 2.37
N LEU A 39 -10.06 1.17 1.10
CA LEU A 39 -9.37 0.31 0.13
C LEU A 39 -8.33 1.12 -0.64
N VAL A 40 -7.07 0.72 -0.57
CA VAL A 40 -5.97 1.40 -1.28
C VAL A 40 -5.48 0.57 -2.45
N LEU A 41 -5.42 1.17 -3.63
CA LEU A 41 -4.86 0.58 -4.84
C LEU A 41 -3.41 1.04 -4.99
N VAL A 42 -2.46 0.11 -4.99
CA VAL A 42 -1.03 0.39 -5.18
C VAL A 42 -0.42 -0.45 -6.29
N GLY A 43 0.69 -0.01 -6.82
CA GLY A 43 1.44 -0.72 -7.88
C GLY A 43 2.32 0.25 -8.66
N PRO A 44 3.21 -0.26 -9.53
CA PRO A 44 4.06 0.55 -10.40
C PRO A 44 3.26 1.52 -11.28
N SER A 45 3.94 2.52 -11.81
CA SER A 45 3.35 3.41 -12.82
C SER A 45 2.90 2.60 -14.03
N GLY A 46 1.72 2.92 -14.56
CA GLY A 46 1.18 2.22 -15.73
C GLY A 46 0.49 0.87 -15.46
N CYS A 47 0.43 0.37 -14.20
CA CYS A 47 -0.21 -0.92 -13.91
C CYS A 47 -1.75 -0.91 -13.96
N GLY A 48 -2.41 0.24 -14.25
CA GLY A 48 -3.85 0.32 -14.46
C GLY A 48 -4.66 0.91 -13.32
N LYS A 49 -4.07 1.41 -12.22
CA LYS A 49 -4.79 1.97 -11.03
C LYS A 49 -5.77 3.09 -11.38
N SER A 50 -5.30 4.15 -12.04
CA SER A 50 -6.16 5.30 -12.43
C SER A 50 -7.18 4.90 -13.50
N THR A 51 -6.86 3.92 -14.36
CA THR A 51 -7.83 3.35 -15.30
C THR A 51 -8.94 2.61 -14.56
N LEU A 52 -8.60 1.81 -13.54
CA LEU A 52 -9.58 1.12 -12.72
C LEU A 52 -10.47 2.12 -11.97
N LEU A 53 -9.87 3.16 -11.39
CA LEU A 53 -10.62 4.23 -10.71
C LEU A 53 -11.57 4.95 -11.69
N SER A 54 -11.13 5.22 -12.94
CA SER A 54 -11.94 5.82 -14.00
C SER A 54 -13.08 4.90 -14.43
N CYS A 55 -12.89 3.59 -14.46
CA CYS A 55 -13.96 2.62 -14.72
C CYS A 55 -14.99 2.59 -13.57
N ILE A 56 -14.53 2.60 -12.31
CA ILE A 56 -15.43 2.65 -11.13
C ILE A 56 -16.26 3.92 -11.14
N SER A 57 -15.65 5.06 -11.52
CA SER A 57 -16.33 6.36 -11.57
C SER A 57 -17.28 6.51 -12.76
N GLY A 58 -17.19 5.67 -13.78
CA GLY A 58 -17.95 5.81 -15.04
C GLY A 58 -17.40 6.87 -15.98
N LEU A 59 -16.21 7.41 -15.71
CA LEU A 59 -15.50 8.30 -16.64
C LEU A 59 -14.93 7.54 -17.85
N THR A 60 -14.83 6.24 -17.73
CA THR A 60 -14.37 5.34 -18.79
C THR A 60 -15.19 4.07 -18.75
N ASP A 61 -15.73 3.67 -19.92
CA ASP A 61 -16.45 2.40 -20.05
C ASP A 61 -15.52 1.21 -19.86
N ILE A 62 -16.06 0.12 -19.32
CA ILE A 62 -15.36 -1.17 -19.27
C ILE A 62 -15.53 -1.92 -20.59
N SER A 63 -14.61 -2.86 -20.87
CA SER A 63 -14.73 -3.72 -22.06
C SER A 63 -15.55 -4.98 -21.79
N SER A 64 -15.49 -5.51 -20.57
CA SER A 64 -16.31 -6.63 -20.07
C SER A 64 -16.27 -6.68 -18.55
N GLY A 65 -17.12 -7.51 -17.95
CA GLY A 65 -17.27 -7.63 -16.49
C GLY A 65 -18.42 -6.80 -15.95
N THR A 66 -18.47 -6.60 -14.63
CA THR A 66 -19.53 -5.85 -13.96
C THR A 66 -18.99 -5.01 -12.81
N ILE A 67 -19.63 -3.86 -12.55
CA ILE A 67 -19.41 -2.99 -11.42
C ILE A 67 -20.72 -2.79 -10.67
N ARG A 68 -20.76 -3.19 -9.39
CA ARG A 68 -21.91 -2.96 -8.52
C ARG A 68 -21.51 -2.03 -7.38
N ILE A 69 -22.36 -1.03 -7.10
CA ILE A 69 -22.16 -0.08 -5.99
C ILE A 69 -23.43 -0.08 -5.15
N ALA A 70 -23.27 -0.28 -3.83
CA ALA A 70 -24.36 -0.43 -2.88
C ALA A 70 -25.44 -1.42 -3.35
N GLY A 71 -25.00 -2.59 -3.82
CA GLY A 71 -25.85 -3.69 -4.29
C GLY A 71 -26.49 -3.48 -5.66
N LYS A 72 -26.39 -2.29 -6.29
CA LYS A 72 -26.96 -1.99 -7.60
C LYS A 72 -25.92 -2.14 -8.70
N ASP A 73 -26.32 -2.73 -9.83
CA ASP A 73 -25.48 -2.74 -11.03
C ASP A 73 -25.38 -1.31 -11.59
N ARG A 74 -24.14 -0.83 -11.69
CA ARG A 74 -23.77 0.51 -12.16
C ARG A 74 -22.84 0.46 -13.36
N THR A 75 -22.73 -0.70 -13.99
CA THR A 75 -21.76 -0.99 -15.05
C THR A 75 -21.83 0.04 -16.18
N ASN A 76 -23.04 0.37 -16.62
CA ASN A 76 -23.30 1.27 -17.76
C ASN A 76 -23.86 2.63 -17.32
N ASP A 77 -23.91 2.91 -16.02
CA ASP A 77 -24.44 4.18 -15.52
C ASP A 77 -23.43 5.32 -15.75
N GLU A 78 -23.95 6.49 -16.07
CA GLU A 78 -23.17 7.73 -16.14
C GLU A 78 -22.59 8.09 -14.74
N PRO A 79 -21.47 8.83 -14.65
CA PRO A 79 -20.87 9.21 -13.36
C PRO A 79 -21.84 9.89 -12.39
N ALA A 80 -22.79 10.67 -12.89
CA ALA A 80 -23.77 11.38 -12.07
C ALA A 80 -24.72 10.45 -11.31
N ASP A 81 -25.00 9.26 -11.85
CA ASP A 81 -25.97 8.30 -11.34
C ASP A 81 -25.35 7.23 -10.43
N ARG A 82 -24.02 7.16 -10.33
CA ARG A 82 -23.31 6.16 -9.53
C ARG A 82 -23.29 6.43 -8.03
N ASP A 83 -23.75 7.60 -7.58
CA ASP A 83 -23.72 8.09 -6.18
C ASP A 83 -22.32 8.05 -5.56
N ILE A 84 -21.35 8.53 -6.30
CA ILE A 84 -19.94 8.62 -5.93
C ILE A 84 -19.48 10.08 -5.88
N ALA A 85 -18.35 10.33 -5.19
CA ALA A 85 -17.61 11.58 -5.30
C ALA A 85 -16.13 11.29 -5.55
N MET A 86 -15.52 12.05 -6.47
CA MET A 86 -14.13 11.89 -6.84
C MET A 86 -13.30 13.12 -6.49
N VAL A 87 -12.13 12.87 -5.91
CA VAL A 87 -11.07 13.86 -5.68
C VAL A 87 -9.92 13.55 -6.62
N PHE A 88 -9.66 14.47 -7.54
CA PHE A 88 -8.65 14.34 -8.57
C PHE A 88 -7.26 14.77 -8.06
N GLN A 89 -6.21 14.26 -8.64
CA GLN A 89 -4.82 14.64 -8.38
C GLN A 89 -4.58 16.15 -8.50
N SER A 90 -5.23 16.82 -9.47
CA SER A 90 -5.14 18.27 -9.69
C SER A 90 -6.07 19.10 -8.80
N TYR A 91 -6.81 18.45 -7.85
CA TYR A 91 -7.87 19.03 -7.04
C TYR A 91 -9.09 19.48 -7.83
N ALA A 92 -8.96 19.84 -9.09
CA ALA A 92 -10.00 20.28 -10.04
C ALA A 92 -10.97 21.33 -9.46
N LEU A 93 -10.44 22.30 -8.67
CA LEU A 93 -11.25 23.40 -8.10
C LEU A 93 -11.64 24.40 -9.19
N PHE A 94 -12.85 24.95 -9.08
CA PHE A 94 -13.31 26.03 -9.94
C PHE A 94 -12.59 27.34 -9.58
N PRO A 95 -11.70 27.87 -10.43
CA PRO A 95 -10.79 28.96 -10.07
C PRO A 95 -11.50 30.29 -9.79
N ASN A 96 -12.65 30.48 -10.42
CA ASN A 96 -13.45 31.72 -10.33
C ASN A 96 -14.48 31.71 -9.19
N MET A 97 -14.61 30.60 -8.46
CA MET A 97 -15.52 30.45 -7.34
C MET A 97 -14.79 30.59 -6.01
N SER A 98 -15.46 31.11 -4.96
CA SER A 98 -14.97 31.06 -3.59
C SER A 98 -14.90 29.62 -3.09
N VAL A 99 -14.22 29.40 -1.95
CA VAL A 99 -14.17 28.10 -1.25
C VAL A 99 -15.58 27.63 -0.91
N GLU A 100 -16.42 28.50 -0.32
CA GLU A 100 -17.81 28.20 0.01
C GLU A 100 -18.58 27.70 -1.21
N ARG A 101 -18.47 28.40 -2.34
CA ARG A 101 -19.16 28.01 -3.57
C ARG A 101 -18.57 26.76 -4.22
N ASN A 102 -17.24 26.55 -4.14
CA ASN A 102 -16.61 25.29 -4.57
C ASN A 102 -17.18 24.09 -3.81
N ILE A 103 -17.29 24.19 -2.47
CA ILE A 103 -17.83 23.12 -1.63
C ILE A 103 -19.32 22.92 -1.96
N GLY A 104 -20.11 23.99 -1.99
CA GLY A 104 -21.56 23.93 -2.19
C GLY A 104 -22.02 23.62 -3.61
N PHE A 105 -21.12 23.64 -4.61
CA PHE A 105 -21.50 23.53 -6.03
C PHE A 105 -22.30 22.26 -6.36
N GLY A 106 -21.91 21.12 -5.81
CA GLY A 106 -22.64 19.86 -6.04
C GLY A 106 -24.07 19.87 -5.48
N LEU A 107 -24.31 20.61 -4.40
CA LEU A 107 -25.65 20.81 -3.83
C LEU A 107 -26.47 21.81 -4.66
N GLU A 108 -25.81 22.87 -5.20
CA GLU A 108 -26.42 23.84 -6.11
C GLU A 108 -26.98 23.16 -7.38
N VAL A 109 -26.17 22.27 -8.00
CA VAL A 109 -26.58 21.47 -9.17
C VAL A 109 -27.76 20.54 -8.85
N ARG A 110 -27.80 19.97 -7.64
CA ARG A 110 -28.92 19.14 -7.16
C ARG A 110 -30.12 19.94 -6.69
N LYS A 111 -30.10 21.29 -6.80
CA LYS A 111 -31.17 22.22 -6.39
C LYS A 111 -31.58 22.07 -4.92
N VAL A 112 -30.61 21.80 -4.04
CA VAL A 112 -30.80 21.75 -2.58
C VAL A 112 -31.15 23.18 -2.11
N GLU A 113 -32.09 23.30 -1.16
CA GLU A 113 -32.50 24.56 -0.57
C GLU A 113 -31.32 25.33 0.02
N GLU A 114 -31.31 26.68 -0.13
CA GLU A 114 -30.16 27.52 0.21
C GLU A 114 -29.77 27.44 1.71
N ALA A 115 -30.75 27.34 2.61
CA ALA A 115 -30.53 27.23 4.03
C ALA A 115 -29.83 25.90 4.37
N GLU A 116 -30.25 24.78 3.77
CA GLU A 116 -29.67 23.45 3.94
C GLU A 116 -28.27 23.38 3.30
N LYS A 117 -28.09 23.98 2.13
CA LYS A 117 -26.77 24.08 1.49
C LYS A 117 -25.78 24.80 2.38
N LYS A 118 -26.16 25.96 2.94
CA LYS A 118 -25.31 26.74 3.84
C LYS A 118 -24.95 25.96 5.10
N ARG A 119 -25.93 25.27 5.70
CA ARG A 119 -25.70 24.42 6.87
C ARG A 119 -24.66 23.33 6.58
N LYS A 120 -24.84 22.54 5.52
CA LYS A 120 -23.93 21.46 5.12
C LYS A 120 -22.53 21.97 4.77
N VAL A 121 -22.42 23.10 4.08
CA VAL A 121 -21.11 23.71 3.77
C VAL A 121 -20.39 24.12 5.04
N THR A 122 -21.09 24.71 6.02
CA THR A 122 -20.50 25.11 7.29
C THR A 122 -20.02 23.91 8.10
N GLU A 123 -20.85 22.85 8.20
CA GLU A 123 -20.49 21.61 8.90
C GLU A 123 -19.24 20.94 8.30
N VAL A 124 -19.14 20.89 6.98
CA VAL A 124 -17.98 20.34 6.29
C VAL A 124 -16.76 21.25 6.42
N ALA A 125 -16.93 22.56 6.40
CA ALA A 125 -15.84 23.52 6.60
C ALA A 125 -15.25 23.41 8.01
N ASP A 126 -16.09 23.26 9.04
CA ASP A 126 -15.70 23.03 10.43
C ASP A 126 -14.92 21.69 10.56
N LEU A 127 -15.45 20.59 10.03
CA LEU A 127 -14.80 19.28 10.01
C LEU A 127 -13.37 19.35 9.43
N LEU A 128 -13.20 20.15 8.37
CA LEU A 128 -11.92 20.33 7.64
C LEU A 128 -11.07 21.48 8.19
N LYS A 129 -11.59 22.26 9.18
CA LYS A 129 -10.91 23.43 9.78
C LYS A 129 -10.55 24.49 8.73
N ILE A 130 -11.50 24.80 7.82
CA ILE A 130 -11.32 25.78 6.74
C ILE A 130 -12.40 26.87 6.72
N GLU A 131 -13.15 27.09 7.80
CA GLU A 131 -14.22 28.10 7.89
C GLU A 131 -13.69 29.50 7.59
N HIS A 132 -12.49 29.81 8.07
CA HIS A 132 -11.82 31.09 7.86
C HIS A 132 -11.38 31.33 6.40
N LEU A 133 -11.49 30.30 5.54
CA LEU A 133 -11.12 30.37 4.13
C LEU A 133 -12.33 30.45 3.19
N LEU A 134 -13.57 30.36 3.69
CA LEU A 134 -14.79 30.24 2.88
C LEU A 134 -14.94 31.32 1.81
N HIS A 135 -14.46 32.55 2.09
CA HIS A 135 -14.55 33.69 1.17
C HIS A 135 -13.40 33.76 0.16
N ARG A 136 -12.31 33.00 0.37
CA ARG A 136 -11.15 33.01 -0.51
C ARG A 136 -11.40 32.26 -1.82
N ARG A 137 -10.55 32.55 -2.83
CA ARG A 137 -10.50 31.81 -4.10
C ARG A 137 -9.35 30.82 -4.12
N PRO A 138 -9.38 29.77 -4.96
CA PRO A 138 -8.32 28.76 -5.04
C PRO A 138 -6.89 29.30 -5.23
N ALA A 139 -6.73 30.42 -5.96
CA ALA A 139 -5.44 31.06 -6.17
C ALA A 139 -4.79 31.62 -4.88
N GLU A 140 -5.61 31.90 -3.86
CA GLU A 140 -5.18 32.46 -2.57
C GLU A 140 -4.89 31.37 -1.52
N LEU A 141 -4.92 30.11 -1.91
CA LEU A 141 -4.80 28.96 -1.01
C LEU A 141 -3.45 28.23 -1.20
N SER A 142 -2.91 27.72 -0.11
CA SER A 142 -1.80 26.74 -0.16
C SER A 142 -2.25 25.40 -0.75
N GLY A 143 -1.29 24.54 -1.13
CA GLY A 143 -1.59 23.19 -1.65
C GLY A 143 -2.50 22.36 -0.73
N GLY A 144 -2.17 22.30 0.56
CA GLY A 144 -2.99 21.57 1.54
C GLY A 144 -4.35 22.20 1.79
N GLN A 145 -4.49 23.54 1.68
CA GLN A 145 -5.79 24.20 1.76
C GLN A 145 -6.64 23.86 0.54
N ARG A 146 -6.07 23.90 -0.67
CA ARG A 146 -6.78 23.47 -1.90
C ARG A 146 -7.25 22.01 -1.79
N GLN A 147 -6.44 21.15 -1.26
CA GLN A 147 -6.81 19.74 -1.04
C GLN A 147 -8.00 19.61 -0.08
N ARG A 148 -7.97 20.29 1.08
CA ARG A 148 -9.11 20.29 2.02
C ARG A 148 -10.39 20.79 1.35
N VAL A 149 -10.32 21.83 0.51
CA VAL A 149 -11.47 22.31 -0.24
C VAL A 149 -11.99 21.27 -1.23
N ALA A 150 -11.10 20.56 -1.94
CA ALA A 150 -11.49 19.47 -2.83
C ALA A 150 -12.15 18.30 -2.08
N MET A 151 -11.62 17.95 -0.91
CA MET A 151 -12.27 16.98 -0.01
C MET A 151 -13.64 17.47 0.47
N GLY A 152 -13.76 18.75 0.86
CA GLY A 152 -15.02 19.36 1.27
C GLY A 152 -16.10 19.29 0.18
N ARG A 153 -15.70 19.54 -1.06
CA ARG A 153 -16.60 19.40 -2.23
C ARG A 153 -17.10 17.95 -2.43
N ALA A 154 -16.27 16.98 -2.08
CA ALA A 154 -16.67 15.56 -2.11
C ALA A 154 -17.59 15.21 -0.92
N LEU A 155 -17.18 15.57 0.30
CA LEU A 155 -17.85 15.21 1.55
C LEU A 155 -19.27 15.79 1.66
N VAL A 156 -19.46 17.04 1.23
CA VAL A 156 -20.76 17.74 1.33
C VAL A 156 -21.90 17.02 0.59
N ARG A 157 -21.56 16.16 -0.38
CA ARG A 157 -22.50 15.37 -1.18
C ARG A 157 -22.98 14.09 -0.50
N GLU A 158 -22.29 13.66 0.57
CA GLU A 158 -22.59 12.41 1.31
C GLU A 158 -22.71 11.18 0.38
N PRO A 159 -21.76 10.93 -0.51
CA PRO A 159 -21.86 9.84 -1.47
C PRO A 159 -21.69 8.48 -0.78
N LYS A 160 -22.13 7.39 -1.44
CA LYS A 160 -21.94 6.02 -0.98
C LYS A 160 -20.48 5.58 -1.05
N LEU A 161 -19.70 6.10 -1.98
CA LEU A 161 -18.32 5.75 -2.22
C LEU A 161 -17.49 6.97 -2.62
N PHE A 162 -16.36 7.17 -1.94
CA PHE A 162 -15.37 8.19 -2.31
C PHE A 162 -14.26 7.56 -3.14
N LEU A 163 -13.81 8.27 -4.16
CA LEU A 163 -12.72 7.89 -5.03
C LEU A 163 -11.62 8.97 -4.95
N PHE A 164 -10.42 8.59 -4.57
CA PHE A 164 -9.26 9.49 -4.49
C PHE A 164 -8.19 9.05 -5.50
N ASP A 165 -7.83 9.93 -6.44
CA ASP A 165 -6.78 9.68 -7.42
C ASP A 165 -5.52 10.47 -7.05
N GLU A 166 -4.58 9.81 -6.40
CA GLU A 166 -3.28 10.36 -5.94
C GLU A 166 -3.39 11.75 -5.27
N PRO A 167 -4.27 11.95 -4.28
CA PRO A 167 -4.61 13.30 -3.80
C PRO A 167 -3.44 14.01 -3.07
N LEU A 168 -2.42 13.29 -2.63
CA LEU A 168 -1.27 13.83 -1.89
C LEU A 168 -0.01 14.02 -2.74
N SER A 169 0.00 13.58 -3.99
CA SER A 169 1.21 13.56 -4.84
C SER A 169 1.83 14.94 -5.08
N ASN A 170 1.02 16.00 -5.11
CA ASN A 170 1.46 17.38 -5.37
C ASN A 170 1.84 18.16 -4.12
N LEU A 171 2.00 17.50 -2.96
CA LEU A 171 2.36 18.12 -1.70
C LEU A 171 3.81 17.82 -1.32
N ASP A 172 4.45 18.77 -0.62
CA ASP A 172 5.75 18.54 0.03
C ASP A 172 5.66 17.45 1.12
N ALA A 173 6.80 16.87 1.50
CA ALA A 173 6.86 15.74 2.42
C ALA A 173 6.22 16.03 3.79
N LYS A 174 6.46 17.22 4.38
CA LYS A 174 5.91 17.60 5.69
C LYS A 174 4.40 17.75 5.63
N LEU A 175 3.89 18.40 4.61
CA LEU A 175 2.46 18.61 4.41
C LEU A 175 1.75 17.28 4.10
N ARG A 176 2.39 16.39 3.34
CA ARG A 176 1.87 15.04 3.05
C ARG A 176 1.64 14.23 4.33
N VAL A 177 2.59 14.23 5.27
CA VAL A 177 2.42 13.57 6.59
C VAL A 177 1.21 14.13 7.33
N THR A 178 1.08 15.46 7.39
CA THR A 178 -0.04 16.13 8.05
C THR A 178 -1.38 15.77 7.41
N MET A 179 -1.46 15.84 6.09
CA MET A 179 -2.68 15.54 5.34
C MET A 179 -3.09 14.07 5.42
N ARG A 180 -2.13 13.16 5.42
CA ARG A 180 -2.39 11.73 5.65
C ARG A 180 -3.06 11.48 6.99
N THR A 181 -2.54 12.08 8.06
CA THR A 181 -3.14 12.00 9.40
C THR A 181 -4.57 12.56 9.41
N GLU A 182 -4.81 13.67 8.72
CA GLU A 182 -6.11 14.30 8.62
C GLU A 182 -7.12 13.43 7.85
N ILE A 183 -6.72 12.84 6.72
CA ILE A 183 -7.55 11.89 5.96
C ILE A 183 -7.93 10.68 6.83
N LYS A 184 -6.96 10.13 7.60
CA LYS A 184 -7.23 9.02 8.53
C LYS A 184 -8.28 9.40 9.57
N ARG A 185 -8.15 10.60 10.16
CA ARG A 185 -9.11 11.12 11.16
C ARG A 185 -10.50 11.32 10.56
N ILE A 186 -10.60 11.91 9.37
CA ILE A 186 -11.87 12.10 8.66
C ILE A 186 -12.54 10.75 8.41
N HIS A 187 -11.80 9.77 7.90
CA HIS A 187 -12.32 8.41 7.71
C HIS A 187 -12.85 7.79 9.02
N GLN A 188 -12.08 7.89 10.11
CA GLN A 188 -12.51 7.39 11.43
C GLN A 188 -13.77 8.06 11.95
N THR A 189 -13.93 9.37 11.70
CA THR A 189 -15.08 10.15 12.16
C THR A 189 -16.33 9.88 11.32
N THR A 190 -16.16 9.74 10.00
CA THR A 190 -17.29 9.63 9.06
C THR A 190 -17.69 8.19 8.75
N GLY A 191 -16.81 7.22 8.95
CA GLY A 191 -17.00 5.83 8.49
C GLY A 191 -17.20 5.70 6.99
N ALA A 192 -16.70 6.66 6.20
CA ALA A 192 -16.90 6.72 4.74
C ALA A 192 -16.20 5.54 4.04
N SER A 193 -16.84 4.99 3.02
CA SER A 193 -16.21 3.99 2.13
C SER A 193 -15.31 4.70 1.13
N ILE A 194 -14.01 4.36 1.06
CA ILE A 194 -13.02 5.09 0.26
C ILE A 194 -12.21 4.12 -0.60
N VAL A 195 -12.14 4.37 -1.91
CA VAL A 195 -11.12 3.80 -2.81
C VAL A 195 -10.07 4.87 -3.06
N TYR A 196 -8.83 4.56 -2.74
CA TYR A 196 -7.72 5.49 -2.76
C TYR A 196 -6.59 4.96 -3.64
N VAL A 197 -6.17 5.71 -4.64
CA VAL A 197 -5.02 5.39 -5.49
C VAL A 197 -3.80 6.13 -4.99
N THR A 198 -2.69 5.43 -4.85
CA THR A 198 -1.38 6.03 -4.56
C THR A 198 -0.25 5.19 -5.14
N HIS A 199 0.90 5.81 -5.33
CA HIS A 199 2.18 5.14 -5.54
C HIS A 199 3.07 5.15 -4.28
N ASP A 200 2.63 5.85 -3.21
CA ASP A 200 3.35 5.94 -1.94
C ASP A 200 2.96 4.77 -1.02
N GLN A 201 3.92 3.91 -0.73
CA GLN A 201 3.72 2.73 0.12
C GLN A 201 3.39 3.10 1.56
N ILE A 202 3.93 4.23 2.08
CA ILE A 202 3.66 4.68 3.44
C ILE A 202 2.20 5.12 3.56
N GLU A 203 1.64 5.78 2.52
CA GLU A 203 0.21 6.09 2.47
C GLU A 203 -0.62 4.81 2.53
N ALA A 204 -0.30 3.82 1.70
CA ALA A 204 -1.00 2.55 1.68
C ALA A 204 -0.96 1.84 3.04
N MET A 205 0.23 1.69 3.63
CA MET A 205 0.40 1.00 4.90
C MET A 205 -0.28 1.70 6.08
N THR A 206 -0.42 3.04 6.03
CA THR A 206 -0.97 3.82 7.16
C THR A 206 -2.46 4.11 7.04
N LEU A 207 -2.99 4.32 5.85
CA LEU A 207 -4.38 4.68 5.62
C LEU A 207 -5.28 3.45 5.48
N ALA A 208 -4.81 2.42 4.79
CA ALA A 208 -5.65 1.32 4.35
C ALA A 208 -6.24 0.47 5.49
N SER A 209 -7.49 0.05 5.32
CA SER A 209 -8.03 -1.15 5.95
C SER A 209 -7.56 -2.38 5.17
N ARG A 210 -7.61 -2.30 3.83
CA ARG A 210 -7.06 -3.31 2.91
C ARG A 210 -6.34 -2.64 1.74
N ILE A 211 -5.33 -3.34 1.23
CA ILE A 211 -4.51 -2.93 0.09
C ILE A 211 -4.76 -3.90 -1.06
N VAL A 212 -4.90 -3.37 -2.26
CA VAL A 212 -4.89 -4.10 -3.54
C VAL A 212 -3.57 -3.79 -4.22
N VAL A 213 -2.67 -4.76 -4.32
CA VAL A 213 -1.41 -4.63 -5.06
C VAL A 213 -1.64 -5.04 -6.50
N MET A 214 -1.33 -4.17 -7.45
CA MET A 214 -1.53 -4.38 -8.89
C MET A 214 -0.20 -4.39 -9.65
N LYS A 215 -0.10 -5.25 -10.65
CA LYS A 215 1.00 -5.29 -11.62
C LYS A 215 0.45 -5.66 -13.00
N ASP A 216 0.85 -4.93 -14.04
CA ASP A 216 0.56 -5.23 -15.45
C ASP A 216 -0.94 -5.50 -15.75
N GLY A 217 -1.81 -4.74 -15.08
CA GLY A 217 -3.26 -4.84 -15.23
C GLY A 217 -3.90 -6.01 -14.47
N VAL A 218 -3.18 -6.67 -13.58
CA VAL A 218 -3.64 -7.81 -12.78
C VAL A 218 -3.52 -7.50 -11.29
N VAL A 219 -4.46 -7.96 -10.49
CA VAL A 219 -4.36 -7.94 -9.02
C VAL A 219 -3.42 -9.06 -8.58
N GLN A 220 -2.35 -8.70 -7.89
CA GLN A 220 -1.36 -9.63 -7.35
C GLN A 220 -1.78 -10.17 -5.97
N GLN A 221 -2.22 -9.26 -5.09
CA GLN A 221 -2.66 -9.61 -3.74
C GLN A 221 -3.65 -8.58 -3.22
N ILE A 222 -4.62 -9.05 -2.44
CA ILE A 222 -5.52 -8.21 -1.63
C ILE A 222 -5.41 -8.69 -0.19
N GLY A 223 -5.17 -7.77 0.75
CA GLY A 223 -5.06 -8.11 2.16
C GLY A 223 -4.92 -6.88 3.04
N THR A 224 -4.90 -7.08 4.35
CA THR A 224 -4.55 -6.02 5.31
C THR A 224 -3.10 -5.56 5.10
N PRO A 225 -2.72 -4.35 5.52
CA PRO A 225 -1.33 -3.91 5.46
C PRO A 225 -0.34 -4.92 6.06
N GLN A 226 -0.69 -5.54 7.19
CA GLN A 226 0.14 -6.54 7.85
C GLN A 226 0.28 -7.84 7.03
N GLU A 227 -0.80 -8.32 6.39
CA GLU A 227 -0.76 -9.50 5.53
C GLU A 227 0.11 -9.26 4.30
N ILE A 228 -0.08 -8.12 3.63
CA ILE A 228 0.73 -7.74 2.45
C ILE A 228 2.22 -7.66 2.81
N TYR A 229 2.56 -7.08 3.96
CA TYR A 229 3.93 -6.90 4.39
C TYR A 229 4.59 -8.19 4.88
N ASN A 230 3.89 -8.95 5.75
CA ASN A 230 4.47 -10.12 6.41
C ASN A 230 4.27 -11.43 5.63
N LYS A 231 3.24 -11.49 4.78
CA LYS A 231 2.87 -12.69 4.01
C LYS A 231 2.64 -12.37 2.54
N PRO A 232 3.65 -11.79 1.84
CA PRO A 232 3.53 -11.54 0.40
C PRO A 232 3.33 -12.85 -0.34
N VAL A 233 2.40 -12.87 -1.30
CA VAL A 233 2.08 -14.09 -2.07
C VAL A 233 3.12 -14.42 -3.13
N ASN A 234 3.96 -13.46 -3.50
CA ASN A 234 5.04 -13.66 -4.46
C ASN A 234 6.19 -12.66 -4.21
N ALA A 235 7.30 -12.90 -4.87
CA ALA A 235 8.51 -12.08 -4.79
C ALA A 235 8.27 -10.63 -5.24
N PHE A 236 7.37 -10.41 -6.22
CA PHE A 236 7.03 -9.05 -6.65
C PHE A 236 6.37 -8.25 -5.51
N VAL A 237 5.39 -8.81 -4.81
CA VAL A 237 4.74 -8.11 -3.67
C VAL A 237 5.75 -7.89 -2.55
N ALA A 238 6.63 -8.86 -2.30
CA ALA A 238 7.69 -8.77 -1.30
C ALA A 238 8.66 -7.62 -1.56
N ASP A 239 9.11 -7.48 -2.80
CA ASP A 239 10.00 -6.41 -3.28
C ASP A 239 9.27 -5.06 -3.36
N PHE A 240 8.06 -5.05 -3.93
CA PHE A 240 7.33 -3.80 -4.13
C PHE A 240 6.89 -3.16 -2.80
N MET A 241 6.60 -3.93 -1.73
CA MET A 241 6.07 -3.42 -0.47
C MET A 241 7.12 -3.39 0.64
N GLY A 242 7.52 -2.18 1.01
CA GLY A 242 8.53 -1.89 2.05
C GLY A 242 9.57 -0.89 1.55
N ALA A 243 10.05 -0.04 2.46
CA ALA A 243 11.14 0.92 2.20
C ALA A 243 12.12 0.88 3.39
N PRO A 244 13.27 0.21 3.23
CA PRO A 244 13.71 -0.58 2.06
C PRO A 244 12.86 -1.83 1.80
N SER A 245 12.94 -2.39 0.58
CA SER A 245 12.22 -3.60 0.16
C SER A 245 12.74 -4.86 0.89
N MET A 246 12.04 -5.99 0.71
CA MET A 246 12.52 -7.29 1.21
C MET A 246 13.80 -7.69 0.45
N ASN A 247 14.82 -8.12 1.18
CA ASN A 247 16.01 -8.74 0.59
C ASN A 247 15.62 -10.08 -0.02
N LEU A 248 15.79 -10.23 -1.33
CA LEU A 248 15.49 -11.43 -2.08
C LEU A 248 16.83 -12.06 -2.53
N MET A 249 17.29 -13.05 -1.81
CA MET A 249 18.61 -13.68 -1.99
C MET A 249 18.43 -15.07 -2.59
N THR A 250 19.17 -15.39 -3.64
CA THR A 250 19.22 -16.77 -4.15
C THR A 250 20.07 -17.64 -3.23
N GLY A 251 19.56 -18.81 -2.89
CA GLY A 251 20.27 -19.77 -2.02
C GLY A 251 19.73 -21.18 -2.16
N THR A 252 20.46 -22.11 -1.54
CA THR A 252 20.07 -23.53 -1.49
C THR A 252 19.50 -23.85 -0.12
N ALA A 253 18.35 -24.51 -0.07
CA ALA A 253 17.75 -25.04 1.15
C ALA A 253 17.77 -26.57 1.10
N THR A 254 18.31 -27.19 2.16
CA THR A 254 18.37 -28.65 2.33
C THR A 254 17.63 -29.03 3.61
N ARG A 255 16.69 -29.97 3.54
CA ARG A 255 15.97 -30.47 4.72
C ARG A 255 16.84 -31.49 5.47
N GLU A 256 17.27 -31.14 6.68
CA GLU A 256 18.06 -31.96 7.56
C GLU A 256 17.29 -32.20 8.88
N GLY A 257 16.56 -33.31 8.94
CA GLY A 257 15.72 -33.65 10.09
C GLY A 257 14.63 -32.61 10.39
N ASP A 258 14.73 -31.93 11.53
CA ASP A 258 13.74 -30.96 12.01
C ASP A 258 13.99 -29.52 11.54
N HIS A 259 15.04 -29.27 10.76
CA HIS A 259 15.38 -27.93 10.26
C HIS A 259 15.71 -27.90 8.76
N LEU A 260 15.77 -26.69 8.21
CA LEU A 260 16.33 -26.42 6.89
C LEU A 260 17.72 -25.80 7.07
N ARG A 261 18.72 -26.40 6.45
CA ARG A 261 20.02 -25.77 6.25
C ARG A 261 19.95 -24.89 5.02
N LEU A 262 20.17 -23.60 5.21
CA LEU A 262 20.19 -22.59 4.17
C LEU A 262 21.63 -22.21 3.85
N GLN A 263 22.01 -22.29 2.59
CA GLN A 263 23.33 -21.88 2.10
C GLN A 263 23.16 -20.75 1.10
N ILE A 264 23.58 -19.54 1.50
CA ILE A 264 23.47 -18.31 0.69
C ILE A 264 24.87 -17.93 0.19
N PRO A 265 25.12 -17.91 -1.11
CA PRO A 265 26.42 -17.55 -1.66
C PRO A 265 26.89 -16.17 -1.20
N THR A 266 28.17 -16.04 -0.90
CA THR A 266 28.85 -14.77 -0.63
C THR A 266 29.84 -14.46 -1.76
N PRO A 267 30.20 -13.20 -2.05
CA PRO A 267 31.17 -12.86 -3.08
C PRO A 267 32.54 -13.47 -2.86
N GLU A 268 32.94 -13.53 -1.58
CA GLU A 268 34.25 -14.03 -1.16
C GLU A 268 34.10 -14.95 0.04
N GLY A 269 34.64 -16.14 -0.06
CA GLY A 269 34.65 -17.13 1.03
C GLY A 269 33.53 -18.18 0.94
N PRO A 270 33.29 -18.93 2.03
CA PRO A 270 32.26 -19.95 2.06
C PRO A 270 30.86 -19.31 2.06
N PRO A 271 29.83 -20.03 1.61
CA PRO A 271 28.45 -19.53 1.69
C PRO A 271 28.07 -19.26 3.16
N LEU A 272 27.21 -18.25 3.35
CA LEU A 272 26.55 -18.00 4.63
C LEU A 272 25.64 -19.20 4.95
N GLU A 273 25.80 -19.80 6.10
CA GLU A 273 24.98 -20.93 6.58
C GLU A 273 24.05 -20.46 7.70
N LEU A 274 22.74 -20.73 7.52
CA LEU A 274 21.70 -20.47 8.50
C LEU A 274 20.81 -21.70 8.64
N PHE A 275 20.19 -21.88 9.81
CA PHE A 275 19.38 -23.07 10.12
C PHE A 275 17.96 -22.64 10.51
N ASP A 276 16.97 -22.84 9.63
CA ASP A 276 15.57 -22.51 9.90
C ASP A 276 14.85 -23.72 10.51
N TYR A 277 14.39 -23.57 11.75
CA TYR A 277 13.62 -24.55 12.51
C TYR A 277 12.11 -24.40 12.33
N GLY A 278 11.68 -23.48 11.45
CA GLY A 278 10.30 -23.34 11.06
C GLY A 278 9.80 -24.49 10.16
N PRO A 279 8.54 -24.44 9.78
CA PRO A 279 7.94 -25.49 8.92
C PRO A 279 8.63 -25.59 7.55
N GLY A 280 9.19 -24.48 7.08
CA GLY A 280 9.80 -24.37 5.75
C GLY A 280 8.79 -24.58 4.61
N PRO A 281 9.25 -24.62 3.34
CA PRO A 281 8.41 -24.91 2.19
C PRO A 281 7.88 -26.35 2.23
N GLU A 282 6.57 -26.55 2.03
CA GLU A 282 5.94 -27.89 1.96
C GLU A 282 6.53 -28.75 0.84
N ALA A 283 7.05 -28.13 -0.21
CA ALA A 283 7.64 -28.80 -1.37
C ALA A 283 8.99 -29.50 -1.04
N LEU A 284 9.66 -29.15 0.06
CA LEU A 284 10.92 -29.79 0.48
C LEU A 284 10.63 -30.99 1.37
N SER A 285 10.57 -32.20 0.75
CA SER A 285 10.50 -33.47 1.46
C SER A 285 11.78 -33.76 2.28
N ALA A 286 11.69 -34.71 3.21
CA ALA A 286 12.84 -35.09 4.05
C ALA A 286 14.06 -35.50 3.19
N GLY A 287 15.20 -34.85 3.41
CA GLY A 287 16.43 -35.04 2.64
C GLY A 287 16.46 -34.35 1.28
N GLY A 288 15.39 -33.62 0.91
CA GLY A 288 15.34 -32.85 -0.33
C GLY A 288 16.19 -31.59 -0.29
N THR A 289 16.76 -31.24 -1.44
CA THR A 289 17.52 -30.00 -1.66
C THR A 289 16.90 -29.24 -2.82
N ALA A 290 16.69 -27.93 -2.67
CA ALA A 290 16.22 -27.07 -3.75
C ALA A 290 16.93 -25.71 -3.71
N GLU A 291 17.14 -25.15 -4.89
CA GLU A 291 17.52 -23.77 -5.04
C GLU A 291 16.24 -22.90 -5.04
N LEU A 292 16.24 -21.82 -4.25
CA LEU A 292 15.06 -20.96 -4.07
C LEU A 292 15.48 -19.51 -3.74
N THR A 293 14.52 -18.61 -3.81
CA THR A 293 14.71 -17.23 -3.34
C THR A 293 14.33 -17.14 -1.87
N ILE A 294 15.29 -16.72 -1.04
CA ILE A 294 15.16 -16.50 0.40
C ILE A 294 14.84 -15.02 0.63
N GLY A 295 13.69 -14.73 1.23
CA GLY A 295 13.25 -13.39 1.53
C GLY A 295 13.42 -13.05 3.02
N LEU A 296 14.14 -11.97 3.31
CA LEU A 296 14.26 -11.39 4.66
C LEU A 296 14.08 -9.87 4.60
N ARG A 297 13.25 -9.33 5.49
CA ARG A 297 13.10 -7.87 5.62
C ARG A 297 14.35 -7.25 6.23
N PRO A 298 14.68 -5.97 5.91
CA PRO A 298 15.84 -5.27 6.49
C PRO A 298 15.89 -5.31 8.02
N GLU A 299 14.73 -5.19 8.68
CA GLU A 299 14.63 -5.26 10.14
C GLU A 299 14.78 -6.69 10.72
N ALA A 300 14.80 -7.71 9.88
CA ALA A 300 15.13 -9.07 10.25
C ALA A 300 16.65 -9.34 10.16
N MET A 301 17.40 -8.40 9.58
CA MET A 301 18.86 -8.40 9.49
C MET A 301 19.37 -7.20 10.28
N THR A 302 19.90 -7.39 11.49
CA THR A 302 20.17 -6.27 12.41
C THR A 302 21.42 -6.52 13.25
N ASP A 303 21.83 -5.52 14.04
CA ASP A 303 22.84 -5.72 15.08
C ASP A 303 22.23 -6.38 16.33
N LEU A 304 23.08 -7.01 17.13
CA LEU A 304 22.67 -7.70 18.36
C LEU A 304 22.15 -6.71 19.43
N GLY A 305 22.47 -5.42 19.33
CA GLY A 305 22.10 -4.39 20.31
C GLY A 305 20.62 -3.97 20.24
N LEU A 306 19.97 -4.09 19.09
CA LEU A 306 18.56 -3.73 18.91
C LEU A 306 17.57 -4.77 19.47
N ARG A 307 18.03 -5.93 19.90
CA ARG A 307 17.15 -7.03 20.33
C ARG A 307 17.33 -7.42 21.78
N SER A 308 16.65 -6.71 22.64
CA SER A 308 16.52 -7.05 24.08
C SER A 308 15.17 -7.71 24.40
N GLY A 309 14.78 -8.77 23.70
CA GLY A 309 13.50 -9.42 24.02
C GLY A 309 13.32 -10.80 23.42
N GLY A 310 13.38 -11.83 24.28
CA GLY A 310 12.67 -13.11 24.24
C GLY A 310 12.46 -13.82 22.89
N ILE A 311 13.46 -13.89 22.03
CA ILE A 311 13.42 -14.75 20.85
C ILE A 311 13.96 -16.11 21.26
N ASP A 312 13.24 -17.17 20.88
CA ASP A 312 13.76 -18.54 20.91
C ASP A 312 15.12 -18.53 20.19
N GLY A 313 16.19 -18.88 20.92
CA GLY A 313 17.57 -18.82 20.42
C GLY A 313 17.83 -19.65 19.16
N ARG A 314 16.83 -20.43 18.68
CA ARG A 314 16.86 -21.14 17.41
C ARG A 314 16.51 -20.26 16.21
N SER A 315 15.67 -19.24 16.39
CA SER A 315 15.22 -18.37 15.28
C SER A 315 16.16 -17.18 15.04
N LEU A 316 17.01 -16.82 16.01
CA LEU A 316 17.98 -15.74 15.87
C LEU A 316 19.40 -16.31 15.75
N GLN A 317 20.03 -16.09 14.62
CA GLN A 317 21.40 -16.55 14.34
C GLN A 317 22.27 -15.36 13.94
N SER A 318 23.57 -15.47 14.15
CA SER A 318 24.51 -14.40 13.81
C SER A 318 25.61 -14.94 12.91
N ALA A 319 25.99 -14.11 11.94
CA ALA A 319 27.11 -14.40 11.05
C ALA A 319 27.90 -13.13 10.75
N ASP A 320 29.21 -13.27 10.52
CA ASP A 320 30.08 -12.16 10.14
C ASP A 320 29.88 -11.80 8.67
N CYS A 321 29.37 -10.60 8.42
CA CYS A 321 29.12 -10.06 7.09
C CYS A 321 30.06 -8.91 6.77
N LEU A 322 30.55 -8.86 5.53
CA LEU A 322 31.33 -7.74 5.02
C LEU A 322 30.34 -6.63 4.60
N LEU A 323 30.48 -5.45 5.19
CA LEU A 323 29.67 -4.28 4.82
C LEU A 323 30.26 -3.60 3.59
N ASP A 324 29.46 -3.48 2.53
CA ASP A 324 29.85 -2.82 1.30
C ASP A 324 29.62 -1.29 1.40
N VAL A 325 28.41 -0.89 1.80
CA VAL A 325 28.04 0.51 2.01
C VAL A 325 27.36 0.66 3.37
N VAL A 326 27.56 1.82 4.03
CA VAL A 326 26.92 2.16 5.29
C VAL A 326 26.26 3.54 5.15
N GLU A 327 24.95 3.60 5.37
CA GLU A 327 24.11 4.81 5.21
C GLU A 327 23.44 5.18 6.54
N PRO A 328 23.99 6.15 7.31
CA PRO A 328 23.30 6.67 8.48
C PRO A 328 22.06 7.48 8.08
N ALA A 329 20.87 7.05 8.53
CA ALA A 329 19.58 7.68 8.21
C ALA A 329 18.92 8.38 9.42
N GLY A 330 19.69 8.74 10.41
CA GLY A 330 19.26 9.45 11.62
C GLY A 330 18.75 8.50 12.71
N ALA A 331 17.55 7.93 12.58
CA ALA A 331 17.01 7.00 13.57
C ALA A 331 17.53 5.56 13.39
N ASP A 332 18.04 5.23 12.23
CA ASP A 332 18.57 3.92 11.85
C ASP A 332 19.86 4.10 11.04
N THR A 333 20.67 3.06 10.98
CA THR A 333 21.78 2.94 10.02
C THR A 333 21.48 1.76 9.11
N TYR A 334 21.52 1.97 7.78
CA TYR A 334 21.39 0.90 6.80
C TYR A 334 22.76 0.45 6.34
N ALA A 335 22.99 -0.86 6.34
CA ALA A 335 24.21 -1.46 5.84
C ALA A 335 23.90 -2.38 4.66
N VAL A 336 24.59 -2.16 3.54
CA VAL A 336 24.48 -2.99 2.34
C VAL A 336 25.50 -4.12 2.43
N ILE A 337 25.06 -5.33 2.13
CA ILE A 337 25.84 -6.57 2.17
C ILE A 337 25.57 -7.32 0.86
N GLN A 338 26.59 -7.94 0.26
CA GLN A 338 26.42 -8.78 -0.94
C GLN A 338 26.11 -10.22 -0.52
N LEU A 339 24.87 -10.69 -0.74
CA LEU A 339 24.39 -12.03 -0.40
C LEU A 339 23.52 -12.61 -1.50
N GLY A 340 23.74 -13.89 -1.85
CA GLY A 340 22.92 -14.59 -2.85
C GLY A 340 22.90 -13.95 -4.23
N GLY A 341 23.99 -13.28 -4.61
CA GLY A 341 24.12 -12.58 -5.89
C GLY A 341 23.39 -11.23 -5.98
N THR A 342 22.89 -10.71 -4.84
CA THR A 342 22.17 -9.42 -4.77
C THR A 342 22.68 -8.56 -3.61
N GLU A 343 22.36 -7.26 -3.67
CA GLU A 343 22.53 -6.36 -2.53
C GLU A 343 21.43 -6.65 -1.50
N ALA A 344 21.83 -6.99 -0.27
CA ALA A 344 20.95 -7.16 0.86
C ALA A 344 21.15 -5.99 1.86
N VAL A 345 20.08 -5.42 2.36
CA VAL A 345 20.11 -4.29 3.29
C VAL A 345 19.81 -4.78 4.69
N ALA A 346 20.73 -4.56 5.63
CA ALA A 346 20.53 -4.75 7.06
C ALA A 346 20.15 -3.41 7.71
N ARG A 347 19.21 -3.44 8.66
CA ARG A 347 18.84 -2.28 9.47
C ARG A 347 19.48 -2.38 10.84
N LEU A 348 20.41 -1.47 11.12
CA LEU A 348 21.20 -1.43 12.34
C LEU A 348 20.75 -0.26 13.23
N SER A 349 21.17 -0.27 14.51
CA SER A 349 20.97 0.86 15.41
C SER A 349 21.60 2.14 14.85
N ALA A 350 21.04 3.30 15.21
CA ALA A 350 21.54 4.61 14.76
C ALA A 350 23.02 4.83 15.14
N ASP A 351 23.41 4.32 16.33
CA ASP A 351 24.74 4.47 16.91
C ASP A 351 25.64 3.26 16.65
N ALA A 352 25.29 2.37 15.71
CA ALA A 352 26.10 1.21 15.39
C ALA A 352 27.51 1.63 14.96
N PRO A 353 28.58 1.16 15.62
CA PRO A 353 29.96 1.59 15.32
C PRO A 353 30.51 0.80 14.11
N VAL A 354 29.90 1.01 12.95
CA VAL A 354 30.20 0.28 11.71
C VAL A 354 30.70 1.19 10.60
N THR A 355 31.59 0.66 9.76
CA THR A 355 32.12 1.36 8.58
C THR A 355 32.14 0.44 7.38
N ALA A 356 32.06 1.00 6.16
CA ALA A 356 32.21 0.24 4.93
C ALA A 356 33.56 -0.48 4.88
N GLY A 357 33.60 -1.68 4.31
CA GLY A 357 34.79 -2.55 4.26
C GLY A 357 35.06 -3.33 5.54
N GLN A 358 34.28 -3.17 6.60
CA GLN A 358 34.44 -3.89 7.87
C GLN A 358 33.59 -5.17 7.87
N ARG A 359 34.11 -6.25 8.47
CA ARG A 359 33.32 -7.43 8.83
C ARG A 359 32.72 -7.26 10.22
N VAL A 360 31.41 -7.41 10.33
CA VAL A 360 30.69 -7.28 11.60
C VAL A 360 29.66 -8.39 11.74
N PRO A 361 29.35 -8.81 12.98
CA PRO A 361 28.29 -9.78 13.22
C PRO A 361 26.90 -9.16 12.94
N ILE A 362 26.19 -9.71 11.99
CA ILE A 362 24.79 -9.41 11.68
C ILE A 362 23.91 -10.52 12.25
N ALA A 363 22.87 -10.14 12.96
CA ALA A 363 21.84 -11.07 13.45
C ALA A 363 20.75 -11.24 12.40
N PHE A 364 20.35 -12.48 12.12
CA PHE A 364 19.31 -12.89 11.20
C PHE A 364 18.11 -13.47 11.98
N ASP A 365 16.97 -12.83 11.91
CA ASP A 365 15.71 -13.31 12.50
C ASP A 365 14.95 -14.18 11.49
N LEU A 366 15.16 -15.48 11.59
CA LEU A 366 14.57 -16.46 10.70
C LEU A 366 13.07 -16.72 10.98
N SER A 367 12.52 -16.24 12.09
CA SER A 367 11.07 -16.32 12.35
C SER A 367 10.24 -15.52 11.34
N LYS A 368 10.89 -14.60 10.59
CA LYS A 368 10.28 -13.74 9.56
C LYS A 368 10.71 -14.11 8.14
N ILE A 369 11.34 -15.26 7.97
CA ILE A 369 11.82 -15.72 6.67
C ILE A 369 10.64 -16.02 5.73
N SER A 370 10.86 -15.78 4.45
CA SER A 370 9.93 -16.16 3.38
C SER A 370 10.70 -16.89 2.28
N TYR A 371 10.05 -17.86 1.66
CA TYR A 371 10.63 -18.63 0.57
C TYR A 371 9.81 -18.45 -0.69
N PHE A 372 10.47 -18.26 -1.83
CA PHE A 372 9.83 -18.11 -3.13
C PHE A 372 10.48 -19.03 -4.15
N ASP A 373 9.65 -19.59 -5.01
CA ASP A 373 10.09 -20.34 -6.17
C ASP A 373 10.78 -19.41 -7.17
N ILE A 374 11.96 -19.78 -7.66
CA ILE A 374 12.76 -18.94 -8.55
C ILE A 374 12.06 -18.68 -9.88
N ALA A 375 11.41 -19.70 -10.45
CA ALA A 375 10.85 -19.62 -11.79
C ALA A 375 9.54 -18.84 -11.84
N SER A 376 8.63 -19.11 -10.89
CA SER A 376 7.31 -18.46 -10.83
C SER A 376 7.29 -17.20 -9.98
N GLY A 377 8.24 -17.05 -9.05
CA GLY A 377 8.25 -16.04 -8.01
C GLY A 377 7.19 -16.25 -6.93
N ASN A 378 6.42 -17.32 -6.96
CA ASN A 378 5.36 -17.58 -5.98
C ASN A 378 5.96 -17.96 -4.63
N ARG A 379 5.25 -17.58 -3.56
CA ARG A 379 5.60 -18.02 -2.21
C ARG A 379 5.40 -19.53 -2.07
N LEU A 380 6.36 -20.17 -1.42
CA LEU A 380 6.37 -21.60 -1.11
C LEU A 380 5.81 -21.90 0.28
#